data_646780cc7209333abd2ba3f808a8efd0
#
_entry.id   646780cc7209333abd2ba3f808a8efd0
#
_cell.length_a   1.000
_cell.length_b   1.000
_cell.length_c   1.000
_cell.angle_alpha   90.00
_cell.angle_beta   90.00
_cell.angle_gamma   90.00
#
_symmetry.space_group_name_H-M   'P 1'
#
loop_
_entity.id
_entity.type
_entity.pdbx_description
1 polymer ?
#
loop_
_entity_poly.entity_id
_entity_poly.type
_entity_poly.pdbx_seq_one_letter_code
_entity_poly.pdbx_strand_id
1 'polypeptide(L)'
;MQNYTLHTMKKFAIEIKWGIRYTFCYLAWAILEKSLGIYGENMSFYMLSSLLFYLFAALIYTLALKEKKTHYFNGSMDWKQGCATGLYMTIVIALLMPLTQASLHELIAPEFFENMIKASKDKTSAATYFNLKSYIIQSIFFALSIGMVISAIVAYFVQTKKTK
;
A
#
# COMPACT_ATOMS: atom_id res chain seq x y z
N MET A 1 10.59 -16.84 27.74
CA MET A 1 9.58 -16.24 26.85
C MET A 1 9.99 -14.86 26.31
N GLN A 2 10.54 -13.95 27.11
CA GLN A 2 10.89 -12.58 26.72
C GLN A 2 11.94 -12.50 25.56
N ASN A 3 12.92 -13.38 25.51
CA ASN A 3 13.94 -13.38 24.46
C ASN A 3 13.42 -13.80 23.07
N TYR A 4 12.44 -14.70 23.00
CA TYR A 4 11.82 -15.10 21.74
C TYR A 4 11.03 -13.96 21.09
N THR A 5 10.29 -13.19 21.89
CA THR A 5 9.49 -12.05 21.43
C THR A 5 10.37 -10.94 20.88
N LEU A 6 11.47 -10.61 21.55
CA LEU A 6 12.43 -9.58 21.10
C LEU A 6 13.15 -9.98 19.80
N HIS A 7 13.48 -11.27 19.64
CA HIS A 7 14.12 -11.75 18.41
C HIS A 7 13.15 -11.73 17.21
N THR A 8 11.88 -12.08 17.45
CA THR A 8 10.83 -12.04 16.41
C THR A 8 10.50 -10.61 15.99
N MET A 9 10.43 -9.67 16.93
CA MET A 9 10.21 -8.25 16.61
C MET A 9 11.35 -7.65 15.79
N LYS A 10 12.62 -8.00 16.08
CA LYS A 10 13.78 -7.58 15.27
C LYS A 10 13.71 -8.15 13.84
N LYS A 11 13.14 -9.36 13.69
CA LYS A 11 12.99 -10.00 12.38
C LYS A 11 12.06 -9.24 11.43
N PHE A 12 10.97 -8.67 11.93
CA PHE A 12 9.95 -7.98 11.14
C PHE A 12 9.95 -6.45 11.29
N ALA A 13 10.91 -5.89 12.00
CA ALA A 13 10.98 -4.46 12.28
C ALA A 13 11.04 -3.59 11.01
N ILE A 14 11.73 -4.08 9.97
CA ILE A 14 11.86 -3.36 8.70
C ILE A 14 10.53 -3.33 7.96
N GLU A 15 9.84 -4.47 7.88
CA GLU A 15 8.55 -4.60 7.22
C GLU A 15 7.47 -3.75 7.89
N ILE A 16 7.43 -3.77 9.23
CA ILE A 16 6.51 -2.93 10.01
C ILE A 16 6.82 -1.44 9.78
N LYS A 17 8.07 -1.04 9.88
CA LYS A 17 8.50 0.34 9.64
C LYS A 17 8.09 0.83 8.25
N TRP A 18 8.34 0.04 7.21
CA TRP A 18 8.04 0.43 5.84
C TRP A 18 6.54 0.33 5.51
N GLY A 19 5.80 -0.59 6.13
CA GLY A 19 4.34 -0.63 6.05
C GLY A 19 3.71 0.64 6.63
N ILE A 20 4.18 1.10 7.79
CA ILE A 20 3.75 2.36 8.39
C ILE A 20 4.12 3.56 7.48
N ARG A 21 5.36 3.62 6.98
CA ARG A 21 5.78 4.68 6.05
C ARG A 21 4.93 4.72 4.78
N TYR A 22 4.62 3.55 4.22
CA TYR A 22 3.71 3.44 3.07
C TYR A 22 2.35 4.08 3.38
N THR A 23 1.77 3.78 4.53
CA THR A 23 0.47 4.34 4.95
C THR A 23 0.51 5.87 5.03
N PHE A 24 1.56 6.44 5.62
CA PHE A 24 1.74 7.89 5.63
C PHE A 24 1.93 8.49 4.23
N CYS A 25 2.71 7.85 3.37
CA CYS A 25 2.88 8.29 1.98
C CYS A 25 1.55 8.22 1.21
N TYR A 26 0.73 7.20 1.45
CA TYR A 26 -0.60 7.08 0.85
C TYR A 26 -1.53 8.22 1.30
N LEU A 27 -1.58 8.54 2.60
CA LEU A 27 -2.37 9.68 3.10
C LEU A 27 -1.84 11.02 2.58
N ALA A 28 -0.53 11.21 2.50
CA ALA A 28 0.05 12.42 1.90
C ALA A 28 -0.32 12.54 0.41
N TRP A 29 -0.31 11.43 -0.34
CA TRP A 29 -0.78 11.37 -1.72
C TRP A 29 -2.25 11.76 -1.83
N ALA A 30 -3.10 11.23 -0.94
CA ALA A 30 -4.53 11.57 -0.90
C ALA A 30 -4.79 13.07 -0.62
N ILE A 31 -3.98 13.70 0.25
CA ILE A 31 -4.04 15.15 0.47
C ILE A 31 -3.66 15.90 -0.82
N LEU A 32 -2.64 15.44 -1.54
CA LEU A 32 -2.27 16.01 -2.83
C LEU A 32 -3.41 15.86 -3.86
N GLU A 33 -4.01 14.67 -3.97
CA GLU A 33 -5.16 14.41 -4.84
C GLU A 33 -6.32 15.34 -4.53
N LYS A 34 -6.63 15.54 -3.24
CA LYS A 34 -7.67 16.49 -2.83
C LYS A 34 -7.34 17.91 -3.25
N SER A 35 -6.11 18.37 -3.04
CA SER A 35 -5.67 19.72 -3.42
C SER A 35 -5.73 19.99 -4.93
N LEU A 36 -5.61 18.91 -5.73
CA LEU A 36 -5.74 18.93 -7.20
C LEU A 36 -7.20 18.75 -7.68
N GLY A 37 -8.18 18.67 -6.77
CA GLY A 37 -9.58 18.47 -7.10
C GLY A 37 -9.93 17.08 -7.62
N ILE A 38 -9.04 16.07 -7.45
CA ILE A 38 -9.22 14.70 -7.96
C ILE A 38 -10.46 14.02 -7.35
N TYR A 39 -10.86 14.41 -6.15
CA TYR A 39 -12.07 13.87 -5.49
C TYR A 39 -13.34 14.67 -5.81
N GLY A 40 -13.26 15.67 -6.70
CA GLY A 40 -14.36 16.55 -7.10
C GLY A 40 -14.35 16.87 -8.59
N GLU A 41 -13.95 18.08 -8.94
CA GLU A 41 -14.02 18.60 -10.32
C GLU A 41 -13.18 17.81 -11.32
N ASN A 42 -12.03 17.27 -10.88
CA ASN A 42 -11.07 16.53 -11.68
C ASN A 42 -11.17 14.99 -11.51
N MET A 43 -12.34 14.48 -11.13
CA MET A 43 -12.54 13.05 -10.81
C MET A 43 -12.21 12.11 -11.99
N SER A 44 -12.28 12.58 -13.23
CA SER A 44 -11.85 11.83 -14.42
C SER A 44 -10.39 11.39 -14.38
N PHE A 45 -9.54 12.10 -13.63
CA PHE A 45 -8.13 11.77 -13.44
C PHE A 45 -7.86 10.80 -12.26
N TYR A 46 -8.89 10.40 -11.50
CA TYR A 46 -8.73 9.55 -10.32
C TYR A 46 -8.01 8.23 -10.64
N MET A 47 -8.40 7.56 -11.73
CA MET A 47 -7.75 6.32 -12.15
C MET A 47 -6.27 6.54 -12.50
N LEU A 48 -5.95 7.61 -13.23
CA LEU A 48 -4.57 7.93 -13.59
C LEU A 48 -3.73 8.25 -12.35
N SER A 49 -4.26 9.02 -11.41
CA SER A 49 -3.59 9.33 -10.15
C SER A 49 -3.31 8.08 -9.32
N SER A 50 -4.29 7.17 -9.23
CA SER A 50 -4.11 5.88 -8.56
C SER A 50 -3.01 5.04 -9.20
N LEU A 51 -2.93 5.00 -10.54
CA LEU A 51 -1.85 4.29 -11.26
C LEU A 51 -0.47 4.91 -10.96
N LEU A 52 -0.37 6.24 -10.92
CA LEU A 52 0.87 6.93 -10.56
C LEU A 52 1.30 6.60 -9.12
N PHE A 53 0.35 6.50 -8.19
CA PHE A 53 0.66 6.07 -6.83
C PHE A 53 1.26 4.66 -6.78
N TYR A 54 0.82 3.71 -7.61
CA TYR A 54 1.41 2.36 -7.63
C TYR A 54 2.85 2.36 -8.13
N LEU A 55 3.24 3.25 -9.03
CA LEU A 55 4.65 3.42 -9.40
C LEU A 55 5.47 3.94 -8.20
N PHE A 56 4.91 4.90 -7.45
CA PHE A 56 5.53 5.39 -6.23
C PHE A 56 5.60 4.31 -5.14
N ALA A 57 4.56 3.49 -5.02
CA ALA A 57 4.55 2.33 -4.13
C ALA A 57 5.68 1.35 -4.45
N ALA A 58 5.96 1.07 -5.73
CA ALA A 58 7.07 0.21 -6.13
C ALA A 58 8.44 0.75 -5.69
N LEU A 59 8.62 2.08 -5.65
CA LEU A 59 9.82 2.70 -5.08
C LEU A 59 9.92 2.45 -3.57
N ILE A 60 8.81 2.59 -2.83
CA ILE A 60 8.77 2.32 -1.39
C ILE A 60 9.15 0.86 -1.10
N TYR A 61 8.58 -0.10 -1.86
CA TYR A 61 8.94 -1.52 -1.76
C TYR A 61 10.41 -1.76 -2.09
N THR A 62 10.93 -1.09 -3.11
CA THR A 62 12.35 -1.18 -3.49
C THR A 62 13.27 -0.76 -2.34
N LEU A 63 12.96 0.37 -1.69
CA LEU A 63 13.72 0.86 -0.55
C LEU A 63 13.63 -0.11 0.64
N ALA A 64 12.44 -0.64 0.94
CA ALA A 64 12.22 -1.62 1.99
C ALA A 64 13.05 -2.91 1.78
N LEU A 65 12.99 -3.47 0.55
CA LEU A 65 13.72 -4.68 0.21
C LEU A 65 15.24 -4.46 0.20
N LYS A 66 15.72 -3.31 -0.28
CA LYS A 66 17.14 -2.95 -0.21
C LYS A 66 17.62 -2.83 1.23
N GLU A 67 16.85 -2.18 2.10
CA GLU A 67 17.18 -2.10 3.52
C GLU A 67 17.22 -3.48 4.16
N LYS A 68 16.23 -4.33 3.90
CA LYS A 68 16.18 -5.71 4.41
C LYS A 68 17.37 -6.54 3.92
N LYS A 69 17.71 -6.41 2.63
CA LYS A 69 18.88 -7.07 2.04
C LYS A 69 20.16 -6.69 2.76
N THR A 70 20.37 -5.40 3.02
CA THR A 70 21.60 -4.91 3.66
C THR A 70 21.68 -5.26 5.14
N HIS A 71 20.60 -4.97 5.91
CA HIS A 71 20.68 -5.02 7.38
C HIS A 71 20.25 -6.37 7.98
N TYR A 72 19.51 -7.19 7.24
CA TYR A 72 19.05 -8.48 7.75
C TYR A 72 19.71 -9.68 7.05
N PHE A 73 19.90 -9.58 5.72
CA PHE A 73 20.49 -10.64 4.91
C PHE A 73 21.97 -10.40 4.58
N ASN A 74 22.65 -9.46 5.28
CA ASN A 74 24.07 -9.17 5.12
C ASN A 74 24.51 -8.95 3.65
N GLY A 75 23.67 -8.28 2.88
CA GLY A 75 23.93 -7.94 1.47
C GLY A 75 23.57 -9.02 0.46
N SER A 76 23.20 -10.23 0.88
CA SER A 76 22.82 -11.33 -0.02
C SER A 76 21.37 -11.76 0.23
N MET A 77 20.50 -11.54 -0.74
CA MET A 77 19.07 -11.86 -0.66
C MET A 77 18.63 -12.52 -1.97
N ASP A 78 18.05 -13.71 -1.88
CA ASP A 78 17.45 -14.36 -3.04
C ASP A 78 16.03 -13.83 -3.33
N TRP A 79 15.47 -14.23 -4.49
CA TRP A 79 14.14 -13.79 -4.90
C TRP A 79 13.05 -14.19 -3.91
N LYS A 80 13.09 -15.41 -3.37
CA LYS A 80 12.07 -15.90 -2.41
C LYS A 80 12.09 -15.10 -1.11
N GLN A 81 13.28 -14.79 -0.61
CA GLN A 81 13.46 -13.95 0.57
C GLN A 81 12.94 -12.53 0.34
N GLY A 82 13.19 -11.97 -0.86
CA GLY A 82 12.65 -10.67 -1.28
C GLY A 82 11.12 -10.68 -1.36
N CYS A 83 10.53 -11.69 -2.01
CA CYS A 83 9.08 -11.86 -2.07
C CYS A 83 8.46 -11.98 -0.68
N ALA A 84 9.03 -12.79 0.20
CA ALA A 84 8.56 -12.95 1.57
C ALA A 84 8.61 -11.63 2.35
N THR A 85 9.70 -10.87 2.23
CA THR A 85 9.84 -9.53 2.83
C THR A 85 8.75 -8.59 2.34
N GLY A 86 8.55 -8.49 1.03
CA GLY A 86 7.50 -7.65 0.45
C GLY A 86 6.10 -8.10 0.87
N LEU A 87 5.84 -9.41 0.95
CA LEU A 87 4.55 -9.96 1.40
C LEU A 87 4.28 -9.62 2.86
N TYR A 88 5.24 -9.74 3.77
CA TYR A 88 5.08 -9.34 5.17
C TYR A 88 4.78 -7.84 5.29
N MET A 89 5.48 -7.00 4.52
CA MET A 89 5.17 -5.57 4.46
C MET A 89 3.75 -5.32 3.95
N THR A 90 3.31 -6.05 2.92
CA THR A 90 1.94 -5.99 2.37
C THR A 90 0.89 -6.34 3.42
N ILE A 91 1.13 -7.37 4.24
CA ILE A 91 0.23 -7.73 5.35
C ILE A 91 0.11 -6.58 6.36
N VAL A 92 1.23 -5.95 6.71
CA VAL A 92 1.20 -4.77 7.60
C VAL A 92 0.38 -3.63 6.98
N ILE A 93 0.56 -3.35 5.69
CA ILE A 93 -0.23 -2.35 4.97
C ILE A 93 -1.71 -2.71 5.01
N ALA A 94 -2.09 -3.96 4.70
CA ALA A 94 -3.47 -4.41 4.68
C ALA A 94 -4.14 -4.30 6.07
N LEU A 95 -3.41 -4.56 7.14
CA LEU A 95 -3.89 -4.38 8.52
C LEU A 95 -4.10 -2.90 8.88
N LEU A 96 -3.38 -1.98 8.25
CA LEU A 96 -3.53 -0.54 8.45
C LEU A 96 -4.61 0.09 7.54
N MET A 97 -5.08 -0.63 6.49
CA MET A 97 -6.07 -0.10 5.55
C MET A 97 -7.37 0.38 6.21
N PRO A 98 -7.98 -0.31 7.19
CA PRO A 98 -9.18 0.20 7.84
C PRO A 98 -9.01 1.60 8.41
N LEU A 99 -7.92 1.82 9.15
CA LEU A 99 -7.60 3.12 9.73
C LEU A 99 -7.29 4.15 8.65
N THR A 100 -6.54 3.75 7.63
CA THR A 100 -6.16 4.61 6.50
C THR A 100 -7.39 5.09 5.73
N GLN A 101 -8.31 4.18 5.41
CA GLN A 101 -9.52 4.51 4.66
C GLN A 101 -10.49 5.36 5.50
N ALA A 102 -10.64 5.07 6.78
CA ALA A 102 -11.41 5.91 7.68
C ALA A 102 -10.85 7.33 7.73
N SER A 103 -9.53 7.48 7.93
CA SER A 103 -8.88 8.80 7.93
C SER A 103 -9.04 9.53 6.60
N LEU A 104 -8.93 8.83 5.47
CA LEU A 104 -9.09 9.41 4.14
C LEU A 104 -10.52 9.94 3.94
N HIS A 105 -11.53 9.11 4.19
CA HIS A 105 -12.90 9.41 3.82
C HIS A 105 -13.71 10.15 4.89
N GLU A 106 -13.26 10.17 6.14
CA GLU A 106 -13.91 10.96 7.20
C GLU A 106 -13.23 12.32 7.43
N LEU A 107 -11.88 12.40 7.22
CA LEU A 107 -11.14 13.62 7.54
C LEU A 107 -10.61 14.36 6.30
N ILE A 108 -10.08 13.62 5.31
CA ILE A 108 -9.43 14.24 4.13
C ILE A 108 -10.45 14.53 3.03
N ALA A 109 -11.23 13.55 2.62
CA ALA A 109 -12.15 13.65 1.48
C ALA A 109 -13.54 13.08 1.79
N PRO A 110 -14.31 13.68 2.72
CA PRO A 110 -15.65 13.19 3.09
C PRO A 110 -16.64 13.20 1.93
N GLU A 111 -16.46 14.09 0.95
CA GLU A 111 -17.28 14.21 -0.25
C GLU A 111 -17.03 13.12 -1.30
N PHE A 112 -15.98 12.30 -1.17
CA PHE A 112 -15.55 11.35 -2.19
C PHE A 112 -16.64 10.36 -2.60
N PHE A 113 -17.30 9.70 -1.65
CA PHE A 113 -18.32 8.70 -1.97
C PHE A 113 -19.53 9.32 -2.66
N GLU A 114 -19.99 10.48 -2.20
CA GLU A 114 -21.10 11.19 -2.80
C GLU A 114 -20.77 11.59 -4.26
N ASN A 115 -19.58 12.09 -4.50
CA ASN A 115 -19.13 12.48 -5.83
C ASN A 115 -18.99 11.27 -6.77
N MET A 116 -18.46 10.13 -6.29
CA MET A 116 -18.38 8.88 -7.06
C MET A 116 -19.76 8.35 -7.44
N ILE A 117 -20.73 8.40 -6.51
CA ILE A 117 -22.12 7.99 -6.78
C ILE A 117 -22.76 8.92 -7.80
N LYS A 118 -22.58 10.26 -7.67
CA LYS A 118 -23.09 11.23 -8.62
C LYS A 118 -22.55 11.04 -10.04
N ALA A 119 -21.26 10.72 -10.16
CA ALA A 119 -20.59 10.48 -11.43
C ALA A 119 -20.96 9.15 -12.10
N SER A 120 -21.52 8.20 -11.34
CA SER A 120 -21.89 6.88 -11.83
C SER A 120 -23.18 6.89 -12.64
N LYS A 121 -23.26 6.05 -13.70
CA LYS A 121 -24.47 5.88 -14.52
C LYS A 121 -25.60 5.22 -13.73
N ASP A 122 -25.28 4.18 -12.97
CA ASP A 122 -26.19 3.49 -12.07
C ASP A 122 -25.88 3.87 -10.62
N LYS A 123 -26.65 4.80 -10.09
CA LYS A 123 -26.46 5.33 -8.74
C LYS A 123 -26.80 4.31 -7.64
N THR A 124 -27.75 3.41 -7.90
CA THR A 124 -28.18 2.41 -6.94
C THR A 124 -27.09 1.37 -6.72
N SER A 125 -26.54 0.82 -7.80
CA SER A 125 -25.40 -0.10 -7.72
C SER A 125 -24.16 0.61 -7.16
N ALA A 126 -23.89 1.85 -7.57
CA ALA A 126 -22.77 2.65 -7.10
C ALA A 126 -22.79 2.85 -5.58
N ALA A 127 -23.94 3.15 -4.98
CA ALA A 127 -24.06 3.31 -3.53
C ALA A 127 -23.73 2.06 -2.74
N THR A 128 -23.90 0.86 -3.34
CA THR A 128 -23.51 -0.40 -2.71
C THR A 128 -21.99 -0.56 -2.61
N TYR A 129 -21.24 -0.02 -3.57
CA TYR A 129 -19.78 -0.12 -3.63
C TYR A 129 -19.10 1.09 -2.98
N PHE A 130 -19.60 2.29 -3.21
CA PHE A 130 -19.02 3.54 -2.72
C PHE A 130 -19.57 3.93 -1.35
N ASN A 131 -19.18 3.19 -0.34
CA ASN A 131 -19.40 3.48 1.08
C ASN A 131 -18.20 3.00 1.88
N LEU A 132 -17.98 3.56 3.06
CA LEU A 132 -16.79 3.32 3.86
C LEU A 132 -16.56 1.83 4.14
N LYS A 133 -17.60 1.09 4.52
CA LYS A 133 -17.49 -0.35 4.86
C LYS A 133 -17.03 -1.17 3.66
N SER A 134 -17.69 -1.01 2.51
CA SER A 134 -17.35 -1.73 1.28
C SER A 134 -15.95 -1.32 0.80
N TYR A 135 -15.61 -0.05 0.92
CA TYR A 135 -14.32 0.48 0.47
C TYR A 135 -13.15 -0.01 1.33
N ILE A 136 -13.33 -0.12 2.65
CA ILE A 136 -12.35 -0.75 3.54
C ILE A 136 -12.09 -2.20 3.11
N ILE A 137 -13.15 -2.99 2.91
CA ILE A 137 -12.99 -4.40 2.50
C ILE A 137 -12.26 -4.50 1.17
N GLN A 138 -12.69 -3.71 0.17
CA GLN A 138 -12.05 -3.68 -1.14
C GLN A 138 -10.58 -3.29 -1.04
N SER A 139 -10.25 -2.25 -0.25
CA SER A 139 -8.88 -1.77 -0.12
C SER A 139 -7.93 -2.79 0.51
N ILE A 140 -8.41 -3.62 1.45
CA ILE A 140 -7.63 -4.73 2.01
C ILE A 140 -7.30 -5.74 0.90
N PHE A 141 -8.30 -6.17 0.12
CA PHE A 141 -8.08 -7.10 -0.98
C PHE A 141 -7.16 -6.53 -2.06
N PHE A 142 -7.33 -5.27 -2.43
CA PHE A 142 -6.46 -4.58 -3.39
C PHE A 142 -5.03 -4.47 -2.85
N ALA A 143 -4.86 -4.08 -1.59
CA ALA A 143 -3.54 -3.99 -0.97
C ALA A 143 -2.82 -5.34 -1.01
N LEU A 144 -3.50 -6.44 -0.64
CA LEU A 144 -2.93 -7.79 -0.67
C LEU A 144 -2.57 -8.20 -2.11
N SER A 145 -3.49 -8.02 -3.07
CA SER A 145 -3.29 -8.45 -4.45
C SER A 145 -2.16 -7.67 -5.13
N ILE A 146 -2.23 -6.35 -5.11
CA ILE A 146 -1.24 -5.48 -5.76
C ILE A 146 0.10 -5.54 -5.04
N GLY A 147 0.09 -5.56 -3.70
CA GLY A 147 1.30 -5.68 -2.91
C GLY A 147 2.05 -6.98 -3.16
N MET A 148 1.36 -8.10 -3.39
CA MET A 148 1.96 -9.38 -3.79
C MET A 148 2.66 -9.25 -5.16
N VAL A 149 2.00 -8.65 -6.14
CA VAL A 149 2.56 -8.45 -7.48
C VAL A 149 3.77 -7.53 -7.43
N ILE A 150 3.68 -6.38 -6.74
CA ILE A 150 4.80 -5.45 -6.55
C ILE A 150 5.96 -6.16 -5.84
N SER A 151 5.68 -6.94 -4.80
CA SER A 151 6.70 -7.69 -4.06
C SER A 151 7.49 -8.63 -4.97
N ALA A 152 6.80 -9.39 -5.83
CA ALA A 152 7.43 -10.34 -6.74
C ALA A 152 8.30 -9.64 -7.79
N ILE A 153 7.79 -8.54 -8.38
CA ILE A 153 8.50 -7.75 -9.37
C ILE A 153 9.74 -7.08 -8.76
N VAL A 154 9.55 -6.38 -7.63
CA VAL A 154 10.66 -5.67 -6.97
C VAL A 154 11.72 -6.63 -6.45
N ALA A 155 11.31 -7.78 -5.90
CA ALA A 155 12.25 -8.82 -5.45
C ALA A 155 13.13 -9.32 -6.59
N TYR A 156 12.58 -9.46 -7.80
CA TYR A 156 13.34 -9.87 -8.97
C TYR A 156 14.47 -8.88 -9.31
N PHE A 157 14.23 -7.58 -9.17
CA PHE A 157 15.25 -6.57 -9.46
C PHE A 157 16.26 -6.37 -8.32
N VAL A 158 15.84 -6.60 -7.05
CA VAL A 158 16.67 -6.35 -5.87
C VAL A 158 17.50 -7.56 -5.45
N GLN A 159 17.13 -8.78 -5.88
CA GLN A 159 17.85 -10.01 -5.53
C GLN A 159 19.35 -9.95 -5.82
N THR A 160 20.13 -10.74 -5.12
CA THR A 160 21.53 -10.96 -5.44
C THR A 160 21.63 -11.95 -6.59
N LYS A 161 22.18 -11.51 -7.72
CA LYS A 161 22.44 -12.41 -8.86
C LYS A 161 23.53 -13.40 -8.44
N LYS A 162 23.26 -14.70 -8.59
CA LYS A 162 24.31 -15.71 -8.46
C LYS A 162 25.26 -15.53 -9.63
N THR A 163 26.48 -15.14 -9.35
CA THR A 163 27.58 -15.25 -10.35
C THR A 163 27.77 -16.74 -10.63
N LYS A 164 27.60 -17.15 -11.87
CA LYS A 164 27.91 -18.51 -12.33
C LYS A 164 29.41 -18.72 -12.30
#